data_36ba7ce0a51e61ba7f9feb24e0ed6f55
#
_entry.id   36ba7ce0a51e61ba7f9feb24e0ed6f55
#
_cell.length_a   1.000
_cell.length_b   1.000
_cell.length_c   1.000
_cell.angle_alpha   90.00
_cell.angle_beta   90.00
_cell.angle_gamma   90.00
#
_symmetry.space_group_name_H-M   'P 1'
#
loop_
_entity.id
_entity.type
_entity.pdbx_description
1 polymer ?
#
loop_
_entity_poly.entity_id
_entity_poly.type
_entity_poly.pdbx_seq_one_letter_code
_entity_poly.pdbx_strand_id
1 'polypeptide(L)'
;YPDRTFESGGRDPHIWLSPMRVKVMVEAIAREMSALDPDNKELYEQNAADYLAQLDEVDQEIKTALEGVASKQFIVYHPAFGYIAEDYGLTMHALEQDGKEATAQHLQEMVDLAKAEDIKVIFYQEEVDSSQAEAFAEEIGGKTIQLAPLAADYITNLKNMAATMTEAM
;
A
#
# COMPACT_ATOMS: atom_id res chain seq x y z
N TYR A 1 -10.05 7.78 -12.43
CA TYR A 1 -9.75 6.98 -11.28
C TYR A 1 -8.45 6.22 -11.45
N PRO A 2 -7.33 6.60 -10.96
CA PRO A 2 -6.93 7.01 -9.63
C PRO A 2 -7.08 8.52 -9.37
N ASP A 3 -7.32 8.91 -8.13
CA ASP A 3 -7.56 10.29 -7.70
C ASP A 3 -6.41 10.89 -6.87
N ARG A 4 -5.48 10.05 -6.37
CA ARG A 4 -4.25 10.52 -5.74
C ARG A 4 -3.25 11.03 -6.78
N THR A 5 -2.50 12.05 -6.39
CA THR A 5 -1.33 12.54 -7.13
C THR A 5 -0.12 12.64 -6.20
N PHE A 6 1.07 12.44 -6.75
CA PHE A 6 2.32 12.78 -6.09
C PHE A 6 2.52 14.30 -6.06
N GLU A 7 3.44 14.78 -5.25
CA GLU A 7 3.80 16.20 -5.20
C GLU A 7 4.23 16.76 -6.55
N SER A 8 4.87 15.94 -7.38
CA SER A 8 5.23 16.27 -8.77
C SER A 8 4.03 16.48 -9.71
N GLY A 9 2.80 16.18 -9.26
CA GLY A 9 1.58 16.24 -10.06
C GLY A 9 1.29 15.00 -10.89
N GLY A 10 2.16 13.98 -10.88
CA GLY A 10 1.92 12.68 -11.48
C GLY A 10 0.83 11.91 -10.72
N ARG A 11 -0.03 11.18 -11.45
CA ARG A 11 -1.03 10.33 -10.80
C ARG A 11 -0.36 9.13 -10.13
N ASP A 12 -0.79 8.83 -8.90
CA ASP A 12 -0.37 7.63 -8.17
C ASP A 12 -1.03 6.40 -8.80
N PRO A 13 -0.26 5.46 -9.40
CA PRO A 13 -0.84 4.30 -10.07
C PRO A 13 -1.19 3.16 -9.12
N HIS A 14 -0.76 3.18 -7.84
CA HIS A 14 -0.77 2.04 -6.90
C HIS A 14 -2.16 1.74 -6.29
N ILE A 15 -3.20 1.99 -7.07
CA ILE A 15 -4.62 1.83 -6.69
C ILE A 15 -4.96 0.41 -6.23
N TRP A 16 -4.26 -0.61 -6.74
CA TRP A 16 -4.52 -2.01 -6.37
C TRP A 16 -4.16 -2.35 -4.93
N LEU A 17 -3.41 -1.51 -4.21
CA LEU A 17 -3.06 -1.76 -2.81
C LEU A 17 -4.19 -1.43 -1.83
N SER A 18 -5.27 -0.80 -2.29
CA SER A 18 -6.48 -0.60 -1.49
C SER A 18 -7.62 -1.53 -1.94
N PRO A 19 -8.12 -2.44 -1.10
CA PRO A 19 -9.23 -3.31 -1.46
C PRO A 19 -10.50 -2.53 -1.82
N MET A 20 -10.80 -1.41 -1.15
CA MET A 20 -11.93 -0.55 -1.49
C MET A 20 -11.88 -0.05 -2.93
N ARG A 21 -10.69 0.30 -3.39
CA ARG A 21 -10.47 0.83 -4.75
C ARG A 21 -10.46 -0.28 -5.79
N VAL A 22 -9.98 -1.47 -5.42
CA VAL A 22 -10.04 -2.67 -6.29
C VAL A 22 -11.47 -3.10 -6.55
N LYS A 23 -12.40 -2.90 -5.62
CA LYS A 23 -13.84 -3.16 -5.89
C LYS A 23 -14.33 -2.42 -7.14
N VAL A 24 -13.99 -1.14 -7.26
CA VAL A 24 -14.34 -0.33 -8.45
C VAL A 24 -13.69 -0.89 -9.73
N MET A 25 -12.46 -1.40 -9.62
CA MET A 25 -11.79 -2.06 -10.76
C MET A 25 -12.52 -3.35 -11.16
N VAL A 26 -12.89 -4.20 -10.19
CA VAL A 26 -13.63 -5.46 -10.44
C VAL A 26 -14.97 -5.20 -11.10
N GLU A 27 -15.75 -4.24 -10.59
CA GLU A 27 -17.02 -3.84 -11.19
C GLU A 27 -16.86 -3.34 -12.63
N ALA A 28 -15.84 -2.53 -12.88
CA ALA A 28 -15.55 -2.05 -14.23
C ALA A 28 -15.16 -3.19 -15.18
N ILE A 29 -14.31 -4.12 -14.74
CA ILE A 29 -13.90 -5.28 -15.51
C ILE A 29 -15.11 -6.17 -15.84
N ALA A 30 -15.93 -6.50 -14.83
CA ALA A 30 -17.12 -7.33 -15.04
C ALA A 30 -18.10 -6.72 -16.03
N ARG A 31 -18.33 -5.41 -15.93
CA ARG A 31 -19.19 -4.67 -16.87
C ARG A 31 -18.68 -4.73 -18.30
N GLU A 32 -17.39 -4.45 -18.52
CA GLU A 32 -16.79 -4.46 -19.86
C GLU A 32 -16.73 -5.88 -20.44
N MET A 33 -16.40 -6.89 -19.63
CA MET A 33 -16.41 -8.29 -20.05
C MET A 33 -17.82 -8.75 -20.45
N SER A 34 -18.83 -8.40 -19.66
CA SER A 34 -20.24 -8.70 -19.97
C SER A 34 -20.74 -8.04 -21.25
N ALA A 35 -20.21 -6.86 -21.59
CA ALA A 35 -20.55 -6.16 -22.83
C ALA A 35 -19.85 -6.77 -24.05
N LEU A 36 -18.60 -7.24 -23.89
CA LEU A 36 -17.81 -7.85 -24.98
C LEU A 36 -18.22 -9.30 -25.26
N ASP A 37 -18.66 -10.02 -24.24
CA ASP A 37 -19.06 -11.43 -24.30
C ASP A 37 -20.38 -11.65 -23.56
N PRO A 38 -21.52 -11.27 -24.18
CA PRO A 38 -22.84 -11.35 -23.55
C PRO A 38 -23.29 -12.76 -23.20
N ASP A 39 -22.81 -13.77 -23.90
CA ASP A 39 -23.16 -15.17 -23.68
C ASP A 39 -22.66 -15.69 -22.32
N ASN A 40 -21.59 -15.10 -21.79
CA ASN A 40 -21.01 -15.43 -20.48
C ASN A 40 -21.26 -14.35 -19.41
N LYS A 41 -22.16 -13.42 -19.65
CA LYS A 41 -22.44 -12.31 -18.74
C LYS A 41 -22.71 -12.76 -17.31
N GLU A 42 -23.60 -13.74 -17.11
CA GLU A 42 -23.95 -14.25 -15.78
C GLU A 42 -22.73 -14.79 -15.02
N LEU A 43 -21.81 -15.45 -15.73
CA LEU A 43 -20.56 -15.95 -15.16
C LEU A 43 -19.67 -14.79 -14.67
N TYR A 44 -19.50 -13.74 -15.47
CA TYR A 44 -18.72 -12.58 -15.11
C TYR A 44 -19.30 -11.83 -13.90
N GLU A 45 -20.63 -11.63 -13.89
CA GLU A 45 -21.32 -10.99 -12.79
C GLU A 45 -21.23 -11.81 -11.50
N GLN A 46 -21.37 -13.14 -11.56
CA GLN A 46 -21.25 -14.01 -10.40
C GLN A 46 -19.80 -14.00 -9.85
N ASN A 47 -18.79 -14.16 -10.71
CA ASN A 47 -17.39 -14.13 -10.31
C ASN A 47 -17.02 -12.78 -9.66
N ALA A 48 -17.53 -11.69 -10.20
CA ALA A 48 -17.32 -10.37 -9.63
C ALA A 48 -17.98 -10.25 -8.25
N ALA A 49 -19.22 -10.71 -8.09
CA ALA A 49 -19.93 -10.68 -6.81
C ALA A 49 -19.19 -11.48 -5.73
N ASP A 50 -18.71 -12.68 -6.06
CA ASP A 50 -17.95 -13.54 -5.14
C ASP A 50 -16.62 -12.89 -4.74
N TYR A 51 -15.93 -12.23 -5.67
CA TYR A 51 -14.68 -11.55 -5.39
C TYR A 51 -14.86 -10.25 -4.60
N LEU A 52 -15.92 -9.50 -4.89
CA LEU A 52 -16.29 -8.31 -4.13
C LEU A 52 -16.58 -8.63 -2.66
N ALA A 53 -17.25 -9.76 -2.38
CA ALA A 53 -17.49 -10.22 -1.02
C ALA A 53 -16.15 -10.51 -0.27
N GLN A 54 -15.19 -11.14 -0.94
CA GLN A 54 -13.86 -11.36 -0.36
C GLN A 54 -13.11 -10.05 -0.10
N LEU A 55 -13.25 -9.07 -1.00
CA LEU A 55 -12.66 -7.72 -0.81
C LEU A 55 -13.29 -6.98 0.37
N ASP A 56 -14.60 -7.13 0.60
CA ASP A 56 -15.28 -6.56 1.77
C ASP A 56 -14.77 -7.16 3.08
N GLU A 57 -14.55 -8.48 3.13
CA GLU A 57 -13.95 -9.15 4.29
C GLU A 57 -12.53 -8.64 4.57
N VAL A 58 -11.69 -8.57 3.54
CA VAL A 58 -10.31 -8.07 3.66
C VAL A 58 -10.28 -6.60 4.11
N ASP A 59 -11.13 -5.76 3.54
CA ASP A 59 -11.24 -4.36 3.93
C ASP A 59 -11.55 -4.22 5.42
N GLN A 60 -12.51 -4.98 5.92
CA GLN A 60 -12.90 -4.96 7.32
C GLN A 60 -11.78 -5.49 8.23
N GLU A 61 -11.08 -6.55 7.84
CA GLU A 61 -9.94 -7.09 8.58
C GLU A 61 -8.80 -6.07 8.68
N ILE A 62 -8.42 -5.44 7.55
CA ILE A 62 -7.37 -4.41 7.51
C ILE A 62 -7.76 -3.21 8.37
N LYS A 63 -9.00 -2.75 8.24
CA LYS A 63 -9.50 -1.63 9.04
C LYS A 63 -9.39 -1.93 10.54
N THR A 64 -9.87 -3.09 10.96
CA THR A 64 -9.81 -3.51 12.37
C THR A 64 -8.37 -3.61 12.87
N ALA A 65 -7.47 -4.19 12.07
CA ALA A 65 -6.06 -4.33 12.42
C ALA A 65 -5.38 -2.96 12.58
N LEU A 66 -5.57 -2.07 11.61
CA LEU A 66 -4.91 -0.76 11.59
C LEU A 66 -5.54 0.28 12.54
N GLU A 67 -6.79 0.09 12.98
CA GLU A 67 -7.38 0.96 14.04
C GLU A 67 -6.60 0.88 15.35
N GLY A 68 -6.06 -0.29 15.67
CA GLY A 68 -5.38 -0.59 16.93
C GLY A 68 -3.89 -0.21 17.00
N VAL A 69 -3.26 0.25 15.90
CA VAL A 69 -1.83 0.57 15.89
C VAL A 69 -1.50 1.79 16.77
N ALA A 70 -0.34 1.74 17.41
CA ALA A 70 0.10 2.81 18.32
C ALA A 70 0.50 4.08 17.56
N SER A 71 1.14 3.95 16.40
CA SER A 71 1.47 5.06 15.52
C SER A 71 0.61 5.01 14.27
N LYS A 72 0.10 6.16 13.84
CA LYS A 72 -0.59 6.30 12.54
C LYS A 72 0.36 6.75 11.43
N GLN A 73 1.65 6.84 11.71
CA GLN A 73 2.68 7.24 10.76
C GLN A 73 3.61 6.08 10.47
N PHE A 74 4.00 5.92 9.21
CA PHE A 74 4.96 4.90 8.79
C PHE A 74 5.87 5.41 7.67
N ILE A 75 7.06 4.83 7.56
CA ILE A 75 8.03 5.17 6.54
C ILE A 75 8.16 4.02 5.56
N VAL A 76 8.15 4.35 4.28
CA VAL A 76 8.39 3.41 3.17
C VAL A 76 9.58 3.87 2.35
N TYR A 77 10.23 2.95 1.64
CA TYR A 77 11.22 3.34 0.65
C TYR A 77 10.52 3.99 -0.57
N HIS A 78 9.73 3.23 -1.32
CA HIS A 78 8.98 3.69 -2.48
C HIS A 78 7.52 4.03 -2.12
N PRO A 79 6.95 5.14 -2.62
CA PRO A 79 5.64 5.66 -2.19
C PRO A 79 4.42 4.90 -2.75
N ALA A 80 4.42 3.56 -2.69
CA ALA A 80 3.33 2.75 -3.25
C ALA A 80 2.07 2.69 -2.37
N PHE A 81 2.20 2.88 -1.06
CA PHE A 81 1.15 2.58 -0.09
C PHE A 81 0.24 3.78 0.23
N GLY A 82 0.23 4.79 -0.64
CA GLY A 82 -0.51 6.02 -0.42
C GLY A 82 -2.02 5.84 -0.32
N TYR A 83 -2.61 4.93 -1.11
CA TYR A 83 -4.04 4.64 -1.04
C TYR A 83 -4.44 3.88 0.24
N ILE A 84 -3.60 2.96 0.73
CA ILE A 84 -3.81 2.34 2.06
C ILE A 84 -3.77 3.42 3.14
N ALA A 85 -2.77 4.29 3.11
CA ALA A 85 -2.66 5.34 4.10
C ALA A 85 -3.93 6.22 4.13
N GLU A 86 -4.40 6.68 2.98
CA GLU A 86 -5.59 7.52 2.86
C GLU A 86 -6.86 6.81 3.34
N ASP A 87 -7.10 5.58 2.86
CA ASP A 87 -8.34 4.85 3.11
C ASP A 87 -8.46 4.35 4.56
N TYR A 88 -7.33 4.16 5.27
CA TYR A 88 -7.31 3.70 6.68
C TYR A 88 -6.80 4.74 7.68
N GLY A 89 -6.70 6.00 7.27
CA GLY A 89 -6.36 7.11 8.18
C GLY A 89 -4.93 7.06 8.71
N LEU A 90 -3.99 6.59 7.90
CA LEU A 90 -2.55 6.59 8.19
C LEU A 90 -1.84 7.71 7.43
N THR A 91 -0.64 8.04 7.87
CA THR A 91 0.26 8.97 7.19
C THR A 91 1.50 8.23 6.69
N MET A 92 1.68 8.19 5.38
CA MET A 92 2.84 7.59 4.73
C MET A 92 3.90 8.65 4.47
N HIS A 93 5.14 8.35 4.85
CA HIS A 93 6.33 9.09 4.46
C HIS A 93 7.20 8.21 3.57
N ALA A 94 7.77 8.76 2.50
CA ALA A 94 8.58 8.00 1.56
C ALA A 94 9.99 8.54 1.49
N LEU A 95 10.99 7.65 1.39
CA LEU A 95 12.37 8.05 1.15
C LEU A 95 12.56 8.46 -0.31
N GLU A 96 12.04 7.65 -1.23
CA GLU A 96 12.11 7.95 -2.66
C GLU A 96 11.16 9.10 -3.02
N GLN A 97 11.64 10.00 -3.86
CA GLN A 97 10.87 11.12 -4.38
C GLN A 97 10.78 11.04 -5.92
N ASP A 98 9.55 10.95 -6.46
CA ASP A 98 9.30 10.97 -7.90
C ASP A 98 10.06 9.92 -8.71
N GLY A 99 10.24 8.71 -8.17
CA GLY A 99 10.98 7.63 -8.82
C GLY A 99 12.50 7.84 -8.83
N LYS A 100 13.01 8.68 -7.92
CA LYS A 100 14.44 8.97 -7.78
C LYS A 100 14.91 8.72 -6.35
N GLU A 101 16.15 8.33 -6.22
CA GLU A 101 16.82 8.24 -4.92
C GLU A 101 16.70 9.54 -4.14
N ALA A 102 16.54 9.41 -2.83
CA ALA A 102 16.43 10.55 -1.93
C ALA A 102 17.69 11.41 -1.95
N THR A 103 17.52 12.72 -1.88
CA THR A 103 18.63 13.62 -1.64
C THR A 103 19.13 13.50 -0.19
N ALA A 104 20.40 13.86 0.06
CA ALA A 104 20.93 13.85 1.42
C ALA A 104 20.12 14.74 2.40
N GLN A 105 19.60 15.85 1.90
CA GLN A 105 18.73 16.73 2.70
C GLN A 105 17.43 16.01 3.08
N HIS A 106 16.75 15.40 2.12
CA HIS A 106 15.50 14.69 2.37
C HIS A 106 15.70 13.48 3.32
N LEU A 107 16.80 12.73 3.13
CA LEU A 107 17.15 11.65 4.07
C LEU A 107 17.32 12.16 5.50
N GLN A 108 17.99 13.31 5.69
CA GLN A 108 18.12 13.91 7.02
C GLN A 108 16.79 14.33 7.61
N GLU A 109 15.92 14.94 6.82
CA GLU A 109 14.55 15.31 7.24
C GLU A 109 13.75 14.09 7.68
N MET A 110 13.87 12.96 6.96
CA MET A 110 13.21 11.69 7.31
C MET A 110 13.82 11.05 8.56
N VAL A 111 15.12 11.15 8.78
CA VAL A 111 15.78 10.70 10.01
C VAL A 111 15.29 11.50 11.21
N ASP A 112 15.20 12.81 11.08
CA ASP A 112 14.72 13.69 12.14
C ASP A 112 13.25 13.40 12.46
N LEU A 113 12.41 13.20 11.45
CA LEU A 113 11.02 12.77 11.60
C LEU A 113 10.92 11.43 12.34
N ALA A 114 11.66 10.42 11.88
CA ALA A 114 11.63 9.09 12.48
C ALA A 114 12.03 9.12 13.97
N LYS A 115 13.03 9.92 14.31
CA LYS A 115 13.46 10.11 15.69
C LYS A 115 12.43 10.88 16.55
N ALA A 116 11.77 11.87 15.97
CA ALA A 116 10.73 12.66 16.66
C ALA A 116 9.46 11.86 16.97
N GLU A 117 9.05 10.99 16.02
CA GLU A 117 7.84 10.18 16.09
C GLU A 117 8.10 8.75 16.62
N ASP A 118 9.33 8.45 17.04
CA ASP A 118 9.81 7.13 17.48
C ASP A 118 9.56 5.98 16.49
N ILE A 119 9.63 6.29 15.19
CA ILE A 119 9.49 5.29 14.13
C ILE A 119 10.79 4.50 14.02
N LYS A 120 10.69 3.16 14.17
CA LYS A 120 11.84 2.24 14.15
C LYS A 120 11.79 1.25 12.98
N VAL A 121 10.80 1.37 12.11
CA VAL A 121 10.63 0.47 10.96
C VAL A 121 10.52 1.27 9.69
N ILE A 122 11.25 0.83 8.67
CA ILE A 122 11.05 1.24 7.29
C ILE A 122 10.57 0.03 6.48
N PHE A 123 9.48 0.20 5.76
CA PHE A 123 9.00 -0.80 4.82
C PHE A 123 9.62 -0.59 3.45
N TYR A 124 10.02 -1.67 2.81
CA TYR A 124 10.51 -1.67 1.44
C TYR A 124 9.85 -2.78 0.62
N GLN A 125 9.88 -2.67 -0.69
CA GLN A 125 9.29 -3.63 -1.61
C GLN A 125 10.29 -4.68 -2.04
N GLU A 126 9.81 -5.91 -2.27
CA GLU A 126 10.63 -7.01 -2.75
C GLU A 126 11.38 -6.69 -4.06
N GLU A 127 10.80 -5.84 -4.90
CA GLU A 127 11.28 -5.52 -6.24
C GLU A 127 12.34 -4.41 -6.29
N VAL A 128 12.68 -3.81 -5.15
CA VAL A 128 13.65 -2.69 -5.10
C VAL A 128 14.91 -3.07 -4.35
N ASP A 129 16.02 -2.37 -4.66
CA ASP A 129 17.27 -2.49 -3.89
C ASP A 129 17.07 -1.97 -2.46
N SER A 130 17.39 -2.81 -1.48
CA SER A 130 17.18 -2.52 -0.06
C SER A 130 18.29 -1.66 0.58
N SER A 131 19.40 -1.43 -0.12
CA SER A 131 20.62 -0.85 0.49
C SER A 131 20.40 0.53 1.11
N GLN A 132 19.63 1.41 0.47
CA GLN A 132 19.28 2.71 1.05
C GLN A 132 18.32 2.59 2.23
N ALA A 133 17.37 1.67 2.16
CA ALA A 133 16.44 1.40 3.26
C ALA A 133 17.18 0.85 4.49
N GLU A 134 18.15 -0.04 4.28
CA GLU A 134 19.01 -0.60 5.32
C GLU A 134 19.88 0.48 5.98
N ALA A 135 20.56 1.32 5.19
CA ALA A 135 21.36 2.43 5.70
C ALA A 135 20.51 3.43 6.51
N PHE A 136 19.30 3.73 6.04
CA PHE A 136 18.37 4.57 6.77
C PHE A 136 17.94 3.93 8.10
N ALA A 137 17.62 2.63 8.08
CA ALA A 137 17.21 1.90 9.28
C ALA A 137 18.32 1.89 10.34
N GLU A 138 19.59 1.72 9.94
CA GLU A 138 20.76 1.83 10.83
C GLU A 138 20.86 3.22 11.48
N GLU A 139 20.66 4.29 10.71
CA GLU A 139 20.74 5.67 11.20
C GLU A 139 19.66 6.01 12.26
N ILE A 140 18.47 5.44 12.12
CA ILE A 140 17.39 5.61 13.10
C ILE A 140 17.43 4.59 14.24
N GLY A 141 18.39 3.66 14.23
CA GLY A 141 18.46 2.56 15.20
C GLY A 141 17.27 1.60 15.10
N GLY A 142 16.79 1.37 13.91
CA GLY A 142 15.62 0.57 13.58
C GLY A 142 15.93 -0.64 12.72
N LYS A 143 14.93 -1.11 11.97
CA LYS A 143 15.03 -2.27 11.05
C LYS A 143 14.22 -2.03 9.78
N THR A 144 14.57 -2.77 8.74
CA THR A 144 13.78 -2.88 7.52
C THR A 144 12.79 -4.03 7.61
N ILE A 145 11.61 -3.87 6.99
CA ILE A 145 10.63 -4.94 6.80
C ILE A 145 10.20 -4.94 5.34
N GLN A 146 10.30 -6.11 4.71
CA GLN A 146 9.90 -6.31 3.32
C GLN A 146 8.38 -6.49 3.21
N LEU A 147 7.78 -5.85 2.20
CA LEU A 147 6.40 -6.06 1.77
C LEU A 147 6.41 -6.49 0.29
N ALA A 148 5.44 -7.30 -0.10
CA ALA A 148 5.31 -7.84 -1.46
C ALA A 148 4.06 -7.28 -2.17
N PRO A 149 4.08 -6.04 -2.67
CA PRO A 149 2.88 -5.38 -3.22
C PRO A 149 2.37 -6.02 -4.51
N LEU A 150 3.15 -6.88 -5.18
CA LEU A 150 2.82 -7.51 -6.46
C LEU A 150 2.57 -9.03 -6.36
N ALA A 151 2.41 -9.57 -5.14
CA ALA A 151 2.17 -11.01 -4.96
C ALA A 151 0.88 -11.47 -5.65
N ALA A 152 0.94 -12.64 -6.31
CA ALA A 152 -0.16 -13.17 -7.12
C ALA A 152 -1.40 -13.59 -6.30
N ASP A 153 -1.19 -14.11 -5.07
CA ASP A 153 -2.29 -14.36 -4.13
C ASP A 153 -2.68 -13.05 -3.43
N TYR A 154 -3.46 -12.26 -4.14
CA TYR A 154 -3.79 -10.90 -3.78
C TYR A 154 -4.48 -10.78 -2.41
N ILE A 155 -5.54 -11.56 -2.17
CA ILE A 155 -6.34 -11.50 -0.93
C ILE A 155 -5.50 -11.87 0.29
N THR A 156 -4.82 -13.01 0.25
CA THR A 156 -3.95 -13.46 1.33
C THR A 156 -2.81 -12.48 1.56
N ASN A 157 -2.25 -11.94 0.49
CA ASN A 157 -1.15 -11.00 0.58
C ASN A 157 -1.55 -9.67 1.23
N LEU A 158 -2.72 -9.12 0.92
CA LEU A 158 -3.22 -7.92 1.60
C LEU A 158 -3.35 -8.12 3.12
N LYS A 159 -3.90 -9.27 3.54
CA LYS A 159 -4.00 -9.65 4.95
C LYS A 159 -2.62 -9.74 5.62
N ASN A 160 -1.67 -10.39 4.95
CA ASN A 160 -0.30 -10.54 5.45
C ASN A 160 0.41 -9.18 5.58
N MET A 161 0.27 -8.32 4.57
CA MET A 161 0.85 -6.96 4.63
C MET A 161 0.26 -6.14 5.77
N ALA A 162 -1.07 -6.17 5.95
CA ALA A 162 -1.72 -5.47 7.05
C ALA A 162 -1.27 -5.98 8.42
N ALA A 163 -1.18 -7.30 8.59
CA ALA A 163 -0.66 -7.91 9.82
C ALA A 163 0.79 -7.47 10.10
N THR A 164 1.65 -7.53 9.08
CA THR A 164 3.06 -7.10 9.17
C THR A 164 3.18 -5.61 9.54
N MET A 165 2.36 -4.76 8.94
CA MET A 165 2.33 -3.33 9.27
C MET A 165 1.85 -3.10 10.71
N THR A 166 0.78 -3.80 11.12
CA THR A 166 0.22 -3.69 12.48
C THR A 166 1.22 -4.08 13.57
N GLU A 167 2.00 -5.15 13.36
CA GLU A 167 3.03 -5.60 14.29
C GLU A 167 4.21 -4.61 14.40
N ALA A 168 4.40 -3.78 13.41
CA ALA A 168 5.54 -2.89 13.30
C ALA A 168 5.24 -1.44 13.71
N MET A 169 3.96 -1.06 13.78
CA MET A 169 3.46 0.28 14.07
C MET A 169 2.82 0.36 15.46
#